data_8d6a766919b9437cd28f8ed855f05ba6
#
_entry.id   8d6a766919b9437cd28f8ed855f05ba6
#
_cell.length_a   1.000
_cell.length_b   1.000
_cell.length_c   1.000
_cell.angle_alpha   90.00
_cell.angle_beta   90.00
_cell.angle_gamma   90.00
#
_symmetry.space_group_name_H-M   'P 1'
#
loop_
_entity.id
_entity.type
_entity.pdbx_description
1 polymer ?
#
loop_
_entity_poly.entity_id
_entity_poly.type
_entity_poly.pdbx_seq_one_letter_code
_entity_poly.pdbx_strand_id
1 'polypeptide(L)'
;MQSMCGSWRTFPLLIALLATGGPVWSQERAPDPAISRRVARLKLARSIRAFATATLVHGECQVAQGRLERRQADQAMAIALQELGISAAVLANPQVRKAAAMLENNLDEACQLTGLDAAAAAKLVNEEL
;
A
#
# COMPACT_ATOMS: atom_id res chain seq x y z
N MET A 1 18.31 -57.23 -25.62
CA MET A 1 17.44 -58.05 -26.51
C MET A 1 16.33 -57.16 -27.03
N GLN A 2 16.33 -57.05 -28.35
CA GLN A 2 15.27 -56.60 -29.27
C GLN A 2 14.76 -55.16 -29.06
N SER A 3 15.19 -54.20 -29.87
CA SER A 3 15.08 -54.04 -31.33
C SER A 3 13.64 -54.04 -31.81
N MET A 4 13.17 -52.87 -32.26
CA MET A 4 12.35 -52.66 -33.49
C MET A 4 12.13 -51.13 -33.60
N CYS A 5 12.85 -50.45 -34.40
CA CYS A 5 12.69 -50.10 -35.84
C CYS A 5 11.21 -50.03 -36.27
N GLY A 6 10.77 -48.82 -36.60
CA GLY A 6 9.47 -48.64 -37.26
C GLY A 6 9.15 -47.17 -37.58
N SER A 7 9.66 -46.80 -38.71
CA SER A 7 8.98 -46.16 -39.86
C SER A 7 8.74 -44.66 -39.82
N TRP A 8 9.65 -43.95 -40.41
CA TRP A 8 9.42 -42.63 -40.97
C TRP A 8 8.40 -42.67 -42.09
N ARG A 9 7.26 -42.06 -41.86
CA ARG A 9 6.36 -41.71 -42.97
C ARG A 9 6.30 -40.22 -43.05
N THR A 10 6.94 -39.74 -44.09
CA THR A 10 6.83 -38.45 -44.73
C THR A 10 5.38 -38.02 -44.84
N PHE A 11 5.03 -36.85 -44.26
CA PHE A 11 3.86 -36.08 -44.65
C PHE A 11 4.30 -34.76 -45.24
N PRO A 12 3.69 -34.40 -46.39
CA PRO A 12 4.16 -33.26 -47.16
C PRO A 12 3.64 -31.93 -46.59
N LEU A 13 4.46 -30.93 -46.79
CA LEU A 13 4.18 -29.50 -46.73
C LEU A 13 2.74 -29.13 -47.13
N LEU A 14 2.06 -28.51 -46.22
CA LEU A 14 1.01 -27.54 -46.51
C LEU A 14 1.36 -26.24 -45.80
N ILE A 15 2.13 -25.42 -46.48
CA ILE A 15 2.33 -24.04 -46.13
C ILE A 15 0.99 -23.31 -46.36
N ALA A 16 0.17 -23.18 -45.34
CA ALA A 16 -0.91 -22.24 -45.33
C ALA A 16 -0.34 -20.90 -44.81
N LEU A 17 -0.12 -19.99 -45.74
CA LEU A 17 0.03 -18.57 -45.43
C LEU A 17 -1.24 -18.07 -44.80
N LEU A 18 -1.32 -18.05 -43.50
CA LEU A 18 -2.24 -17.20 -42.77
C LEU A 18 -1.47 -15.95 -42.37
N ALA A 19 -1.52 -14.96 -43.24
CA ALA A 19 -1.29 -13.57 -42.88
C ALA A 19 -2.41 -13.17 -41.90
N THR A 20 -2.27 -13.53 -40.66
CA THR A 20 -3.09 -12.98 -39.59
C THR A 20 -2.28 -11.93 -38.88
N GLY A 21 -2.84 -10.73 -38.90
CA GLY A 21 -2.32 -9.57 -38.21
C GLY A 21 -1.83 -9.95 -36.83
N GLY A 22 -0.57 -9.65 -36.56
CA GLY A 22 0.02 -9.81 -35.23
C GLY A 22 -0.83 -9.03 -34.24
N PRO A 23 -0.87 -9.48 -32.98
CA PRO A 23 -1.52 -8.71 -31.94
C PRO A 23 -0.88 -7.32 -31.97
N VAL A 24 -1.71 -6.31 -32.18
CA VAL A 24 -1.33 -4.93 -31.96
C VAL A 24 -1.07 -4.84 -30.46
N TRP A 25 0.19 -5.09 -30.09
CA TRP A 25 0.68 -4.68 -28.79
C TRP A 25 0.55 -3.17 -28.82
N SER A 26 -0.55 -2.67 -28.28
CA SER A 26 -0.62 -1.27 -27.91
C SER A 26 0.61 -1.03 -27.04
N GLN A 27 1.62 -0.40 -27.59
CA GLN A 27 2.74 0.12 -26.82
C GLN A 27 2.11 1.15 -25.91
N GLU A 28 1.70 0.67 -24.74
CA GLU A 28 1.32 1.51 -23.61
C GLU A 28 2.55 2.37 -23.37
N ARG A 29 2.46 3.60 -23.83
CA ARG A 29 3.58 4.54 -23.78
C ARG A 29 3.98 4.63 -22.32
N ALA A 30 5.20 4.18 -22.00
CA ALA A 30 5.74 4.24 -20.66
C ALA A 30 5.49 5.64 -20.10
N PRO A 31 4.91 5.77 -18.89
CA PRO A 31 4.59 7.07 -18.32
C PRO A 31 5.87 7.90 -18.20
N ASP A 32 5.74 9.21 -18.45
CA ASP A 32 6.84 10.16 -18.32
C ASP A 32 7.54 9.95 -16.97
N PRO A 33 8.88 9.79 -16.95
CA PRO A 33 9.64 9.58 -15.71
C PRO A 33 9.41 10.69 -14.67
N ALA A 34 9.12 11.92 -15.10
CA ALA A 34 8.80 13.03 -14.22
C ALA A 34 7.43 12.84 -13.54
N ILE A 35 6.44 12.40 -14.31
CA ILE A 35 5.10 12.07 -13.80
C ILE A 35 5.18 10.89 -12.84
N SER A 36 5.90 9.83 -13.20
CA SER A 36 6.08 8.64 -12.36
C SER A 36 6.72 8.99 -11.03
N ARG A 37 7.75 9.83 -11.01
CA ARG A 37 8.41 10.31 -9.79
C ARG A 37 7.47 11.14 -8.92
N ARG A 38 6.66 12.01 -9.53
CA ARG A 38 5.67 12.82 -8.81
C ARG A 38 4.61 11.94 -8.15
N VAL A 39 4.08 10.96 -8.87
CA VAL A 39 3.10 10.00 -8.33
C VAL A 39 3.69 9.19 -7.19
N ALA A 40 4.93 8.71 -7.32
CA ALA A 40 5.61 7.98 -6.27
C ALA A 40 5.78 8.81 -4.99
N ARG A 41 6.17 10.09 -5.11
CA ARG A 41 6.28 11.01 -3.96
C ARG A 41 4.94 11.24 -3.27
N LEU A 42 3.86 11.40 -4.01
CA LEU A 42 2.52 11.59 -3.45
C LEU A 42 2.05 10.33 -2.70
N LYS A 43 2.28 9.14 -3.28
CA LYS A 43 1.96 7.86 -2.63
C LYS A 43 2.75 7.70 -1.33
N LEU A 44 4.05 7.98 -1.34
CA LEU A 44 4.89 7.92 -0.15
C LEU A 44 4.42 8.88 0.92
N ALA A 45 4.12 10.13 0.57
CA ALA A 45 3.62 11.12 1.51
C ALA A 45 2.30 10.70 2.17
N ARG A 46 1.38 10.09 1.42
CA ARG A 46 0.13 9.54 1.95
C ARG A 46 0.40 8.37 2.89
N SER A 47 1.29 7.45 2.53
CA SER A 47 1.66 6.31 3.38
C SER A 47 2.26 6.77 4.72
N ILE A 48 3.13 7.78 4.69
CA ILE A 48 3.71 8.37 5.90
C ILE A 48 2.61 8.95 6.80
N ARG A 49 1.68 9.72 6.23
CA ARG A 49 0.56 10.29 7.01
C ARG A 49 -0.39 9.22 7.53
N ALA A 50 -0.67 8.18 6.76
CA ALA A 50 -1.49 7.05 7.19
C ALA A 50 -0.87 6.33 8.38
N PHE A 51 0.42 6.05 8.34
CA PHE A 51 1.14 5.44 9.47
C PHE A 51 1.14 6.36 10.70
N ALA A 52 1.43 7.64 10.51
CA ALA A 52 1.38 8.63 11.59
C ALA A 52 -0.01 8.74 12.24
N THR A 53 -1.08 8.67 11.42
CA THR A 53 -2.46 8.66 11.90
C THR A 53 -2.75 7.44 12.79
N ALA A 54 -2.37 6.24 12.33
CA ALA A 54 -2.54 5.02 13.12
C ALA A 54 -1.74 5.07 14.44
N THR A 55 -0.51 5.57 14.38
CA THR A 55 0.34 5.75 15.57
C THR A 55 -0.28 6.74 16.54
N LEU A 56 -0.79 7.88 16.06
CA LEU A 56 -1.41 8.90 16.88
C LEU A 56 -2.68 8.37 17.57
N VAL A 57 -3.61 7.78 16.83
CA VAL A 57 -4.88 7.30 17.39
C VAL A 57 -4.65 6.18 18.42
N HIS A 58 -3.66 5.29 18.17
CA HIS A 58 -3.28 4.27 19.14
C HIS A 58 -2.72 4.89 20.42
N GLY A 59 -1.80 5.83 20.31
CA GLY A 59 -1.19 6.52 21.45
C GLY A 59 -2.23 7.30 22.29
N GLU A 60 -3.12 8.04 21.62
CA GLU A 60 -4.20 8.77 22.28
C GLU A 60 -5.16 7.84 23.05
N CYS A 61 -5.52 6.71 22.44
CA CYS A 61 -6.34 5.69 23.08
C CYS A 61 -5.66 5.11 24.34
N GLN A 62 -4.37 4.81 24.30
CA GLN A 62 -3.61 4.31 25.46
C GLN A 62 -3.63 5.31 26.63
N VAL A 63 -3.51 6.61 26.31
CA VAL A 63 -3.61 7.68 27.31
C VAL A 63 -5.04 7.79 27.86
N ALA A 64 -6.04 7.78 26.99
CA ALA A 64 -7.45 7.89 27.40
C ALA A 64 -7.87 6.74 28.31
N GLN A 65 -7.29 5.54 28.11
CA GLN A 65 -7.53 4.37 28.97
C GLN A 65 -6.64 4.33 30.25
N GLY A 66 -5.80 5.32 30.44
CA GLY A 66 -4.88 5.38 31.60
C GLY A 66 -3.77 4.33 31.60
N ARG A 67 -3.49 3.71 30.45
CA ARG A 67 -2.41 2.70 30.31
C ARG A 67 -1.03 3.31 30.18
N LEU A 68 -0.97 4.52 29.59
CA LEU A 68 0.26 5.30 29.46
C LEU A 68 0.01 6.72 29.95
N GLU A 69 1.02 7.31 30.57
CA GLU A 69 1.05 8.75 30.77
C GLU A 69 1.28 9.47 29.45
N ARG A 70 0.78 10.71 29.33
CA ARG A 70 0.92 11.52 28.11
C ARG A 70 2.36 11.56 27.61
N ARG A 71 3.33 11.86 28.48
CA ARG A 71 4.74 11.93 28.11
C ARG A 71 5.31 10.61 27.59
N GLN A 72 4.87 9.49 28.18
CA GLN A 72 5.29 8.14 27.74
C GLN A 72 4.71 7.82 26.35
N ALA A 73 3.45 8.14 26.13
CA ALA A 73 2.80 7.97 24.84
C ALA A 73 3.47 8.80 23.74
N ASP A 74 3.76 10.08 24.01
CA ASP A 74 4.44 10.97 23.07
C ASP A 74 5.84 10.44 22.71
N GLN A 75 6.58 9.93 23.69
CA GLN A 75 7.88 9.33 23.47
C GLN A 75 7.79 8.03 22.66
N ALA A 76 6.85 7.16 22.98
CA ALA A 76 6.63 5.90 22.27
C ALA A 76 6.24 6.14 20.79
N MET A 77 5.34 7.09 20.54
CA MET A 77 4.96 7.49 19.20
C MET A 77 6.15 8.06 18.41
N ALA A 78 6.95 8.90 19.03
CA ALA A 78 8.14 9.47 18.41
C ALA A 78 9.17 8.39 18.04
N ILE A 79 9.41 7.42 18.91
CA ILE A 79 10.32 6.28 18.66
C ILE A 79 9.78 5.44 17.48
N ALA A 80 8.51 5.07 17.48
CA ALA A 80 7.91 4.26 16.42
C ALA A 80 8.05 4.92 15.04
N LEU A 81 7.87 6.23 14.95
CA LEU A 81 8.06 6.98 13.72
C LEU A 81 9.55 7.05 13.33
N GLN A 82 10.42 7.29 14.30
CA GLN A 82 11.86 7.43 14.07
C GLN A 82 12.49 6.14 13.55
N GLU A 83 12.04 4.97 14.00
CA GLU A 83 12.49 3.67 13.49
C GLU A 83 12.22 3.49 11.99
N LEU A 84 11.21 4.17 11.45
CA LEU A 84 10.89 4.21 10.03
C LEU A 84 11.52 5.42 9.30
N GLY A 85 12.35 6.19 9.96
CA GLY A 85 12.94 7.41 9.41
C GLY A 85 11.93 8.56 9.23
N ILE A 86 10.80 8.52 9.93
CA ILE A 86 9.74 9.54 9.86
C ILE A 86 9.93 10.53 11.01
N SER A 87 9.91 11.82 10.69
CA SER A 87 9.95 12.85 11.73
C SER A 87 8.68 12.85 12.58
N ALA A 88 8.82 12.89 13.92
CA ALA A 88 7.69 13.01 14.84
C ALA A 88 6.84 14.28 14.61
N ALA A 89 7.39 15.30 13.94
CA ALA A 89 6.65 16.51 13.58
C ALA A 89 5.42 16.22 12.70
N VAL A 90 5.36 15.07 12.01
CA VAL A 90 4.20 14.64 11.23
C VAL A 90 2.94 14.47 12.10
N LEU A 91 3.07 14.17 13.38
CA LEU A 91 1.93 14.05 14.32
C LEU A 91 1.20 15.38 14.53
N ALA A 92 1.86 16.51 14.28
CA ALA A 92 1.26 17.84 14.34
C ALA A 92 0.54 18.22 13.04
N ASN A 93 0.65 17.44 11.97
CA ASN A 93 0.02 17.71 10.69
C ASN A 93 -1.52 17.74 10.85
N PRO A 94 -2.21 18.80 10.37
CA PRO A 94 -3.67 18.92 10.52
C PRO A 94 -4.46 17.77 9.88
N GLN A 95 -4.00 17.22 8.74
CA GLN A 95 -4.66 16.09 8.10
C GLN A 95 -4.53 14.82 8.94
N VAL A 96 -3.36 14.57 9.52
CA VAL A 96 -3.12 13.44 10.44
C VAL A 96 -4.03 13.54 11.67
N ARG A 97 -4.13 14.71 12.27
CA ARG A 97 -5.00 14.93 13.44
C ARG A 97 -6.48 14.77 13.10
N LYS A 98 -6.92 15.31 11.96
CA LYS A 98 -8.29 15.14 11.48
C LYS A 98 -8.63 13.65 11.26
N ALA A 99 -7.77 12.95 10.53
CA ALA A 99 -7.96 11.53 10.27
C ALA A 99 -7.92 10.68 11.55
N ALA A 100 -7.06 11.01 12.52
CA ALA A 100 -7.02 10.34 13.82
C ALA A 100 -8.35 10.48 14.58
N ALA A 101 -8.91 11.69 14.64
CA ALA A 101 -10.21 11.93 15.27
C ALA A 101 -11.35 11.12 14.60
N MET A 102 -11.29 10.94 13.27
CA MET A 102 -12.28 10.10 12.56
C MET A 102 -12.16 8.61 12.91
N LEU A 103 -10.98 8.15 13.34
CA LEU A 103 -10.70 6.75 13.63
C LEU A 103 -10.93 6.37 15.10
N GLU A 104 -11.16 7.30 16.01
CA GLU A 104 -11.35 7.03 17.44
C GLU A 104 -12.43 5.98 17.73
N ASN A 105 -13.53 6.00 16.97
CA ASN A 105 -14.63 5.05 17.12
C ASN A 105 -14.37 3.67 16.49
N ASN A 106 -13.23 3.49 15.82
CA ASN A 106 -12.84 2.23 15.18
C ASN A 106 -11.82 1.44 15.99
N LEU A 107 -11.55 1.85 17.21
CA LEU A 107 -10.62 1.18 18.12
C LEU A 107 -11.34 0.19 19.02
N ASP A 108 -10.70 -0.94 19.25
CA ASP A 108 -11.12 -1.90 20.27
C ASP A 108 -10.58 -1.55 21.68
N GLU A 109 -10.89 -2.38 22.67
CA GLU A 109 -10.39 -2.22 24.04
C GLU A 109 -8.85 -2.30 24.15
N ALA A 110 -8.19 -2.94 23.17
CA ALA A 110 -6.73 -3.01 23.09
C ALA A 110 -6.12 -1.83 22.30
N CYS A 111 -6.93 -0.83 21.95
CA CYS A 111 -6.55 0.31 21.11
C CYS A 111 -6.07 -0.11 19.71
N GLN A 112 -6.57 -1.23 19.19
CA GLN A 112 -6.29 -1.68 17.83
C GLN A 112 -7.39 -1.21 16.88
N LEU A 113 -7.01 -0.84 15.67
CA LEU A 113 -7.95 -0.49 14.59
C LEU A 113 -8.60 -1.77 14.05
N THR A 114 -9.79 -2.12 14.54
CA THR A 114 -10.51 -3.35 14.17
C THR A 114 -11.81 -3.09 13.41
N GLY A 115 -12.37 -1.89 13.52
CA GLY A 115 -13.63 -1.50 12.90
C GLY A 115 -13.49 -0.94 11.47
N LEU A 116 -12.31 -1.00 10.87
CA LEU A 116 -12.01 -0.40 9.57
C LEU A 116 -11.70 -1.49 8.55
N ASP A 117 -12.58 -1.68 7.58
CA ASP A 117 -12.30 -2.57 6.44
C ASP A 117 -11.30 -1.94 5.45
N ALA A 118 -10.76 -2.76 4.53
CA ALA A 118 -9.76 -2.31 3.57
C ALA A 118 -10.27 -1.20 2.63
N ALA A 119 -11.56 -1.20 2.28
CA ALA A 119 -12.15 -0.20 1.39
C ALA A 119 -12.30 1.15 2.13
N ALA A 120 -12.77 1.13 3.38
CA ALA A 120 -12.87 2.31 4.22
C ALA A 120 -11.48 2.90 4.54
N ALA A 121 -10.48 2.04 4.81
CA ALA A 121 -9.10 2.47 5.00
C ALA A 121 -8.52 3.14 3.75
N ALA A 122 -8.72 2.54 2.57
CA ALA A 122 -8.27 3.11 1.30
C ALA A 122 -8.94 4.46 1.00
N LYS A 123 -10.25 4.56 1.27
CA LYS A 123 -11.00 5.81 1.11
C LYS A 123 -10.44 6.90 2.01
N LEU A 124 -10.24 6.63 3.29
CA LEU A 124 -9.68 7.58 4.24
C LEU A 124 -8.30 8.08 3.81
N VAL A 125 -7.42 7.17 3.38
CA VAL A 125 -6.06 7.53 2.91
C VAL A 125 -6.12 8.38 1.63
N ASN A 126 -7.04 8.11 0.73
CA ASN A 126 -7.13 8.84 -0.54
C ASN A 126 -7.80 10.20 -0.42
N GLU A 127 -8.78 10.35 0.47
CA GLU A 127 -9.60 11.56 0.59
C GLU A 127 -9.11 12.51 1.67
N GLU A 128 -8.54 11.99 2.78
CA GLU A 128 -8.17 12.78 3.96
C GLU A 128 -6.65 12.94 4.12
N LEU A 129 -5.85 12.08 3.51
CA LEU A 129 -4.39 12.07 3.62
C LEU A 129 -3.68 12.25 2.28
#